data_adbda087d77a17170ae601a590ce5dde
#
_entry.id   adbda087d77a17170ae601a590ce5dde
#
_cell.length_a   1.000
_cell.length_b   1.000
_cell.length_c   1.000
_cell.angle_alpha   90.00
_cell.angle_beta   90.00
_cell.angle_gamma   90.00
#
_symmetry.space_group_name_H-M   'P 1'
#
loop_
_entity.id
_entity.type
_entity.pdbx_description
1 polymer ?
#
loop_
_entity_poly.entity_id
_entity_poly.type
_entity_poly.pdbx_seq_one_letter_code
_entity_poly.pdbx_strand_id
1 'polypeptide(L)' 'MEIDQIEWLRRQNYFLREQNKKLKDELSETKKYLEEILTKFKNVKNEN' A
#
# COMPACT_ATOMS: atom_id res chain seq x y z
N MET A 1 16.00 -16.90 26.01
CA MET A 1 17.21 -17.36 25.37
C MET A 1 17.46 -16.62 24.09
N GLU A 2 18.73 -16.40 23.79
CA GLU A 2 19.09 -15.54 22.66
C GLU A 2 18.61 -16.07 21.32
N ILE A 3 18.66 -17.38 21.12
CA ILE A 3 18.25 -17.99 19.86
C ILE A 3 16.76 -17.74 19.59
N ASP A 4 15.96 -17.88 20.64
CA ASP A 4 14.52 -17.67 20.52
C ASP A 4 14.19 -16.22 20.21
N GLN A 5 14.96 -15.27 20.78
CA GLN A 5 14.76 -13.86 20.48
C GLN A 5 15.09 -13.54 19.04
N ILE A 6 16.18 -14.10 18.53
CA ILE A 6 16.57 -13.86 17.14
C ILE A 6 15.51 -14.41 16.19
N GLU A 7 15.03 -15.60 16.47
CA GLU A 7 13.99 -16.20 15.64
C GLU A 7 12.70 -15.40 15.68
N TRP A 8 12.33 -14.95 16.87
CA TRP A 8 11.14 -14.13 17.03
C TRP A 8 11.27 -12.83 16.23
N LEU A 9 12.44 -12.18 16.28
CA LEU A 9 12.68 -10.95 15.54
C LEU A 9 12.62 -11.18 14.03
N ARG A 10 13.15 -12.32 13.57
CA ARG A 10 13.07 -12.65 12.14
C ARG A 10 11.64 -12.82 11.68
N ARG A 11 10.82 -13.46 12.49
CA ARG A 11 9.40 -13.62 12.17
C ARG A 11 8.69 -12.29 12.15
N GLN A 12 9.00 -11.43 13.10
CA GLN A 12 8.41 -10.09 13.13
C GLN A 12 8.84 -9.28 11.92
N ASN A 13 10.09 -9.36 11.53
CA ASN A 13 10.57 -8.67 10.34
C ASN A 13 9.88 -9.16 9.09
N TYR A 14 9.74 -10.46 8.95
CA TYR A 14 9.05 -11.03 7.80
C TYR A 14 7.62 -10.54 7.75
N PHE A 15 6.94 -10.60 8.87
CA PHE A 15 5.55 -10.16 8.95
C PHE A 15 5.42 -8.69 8.57
N LEU A 16 6.30 -7.84 9.11
CA LEU A 16 6.25 -6.41 8.83
C LEU A 16 6.54 -6.10 7.37
N ARG A 17 7.46 -6.83 6.76
CA ARG A 17 7.74 -6.66 5.35
C ARG A 17 6.54 -7.01 4.49
N GLU A 18 5.86 -8.09 4.83
CA GLU A 18 4.67 -8.48 4.10
C GLU A 18 3.56 -7.45 4.27
N GLN A 19 3.40 -6.93 5.48
CA GLN A 19 2.42 -5.89 5.74
C GLN A 19 2.75 -4.62 4.98
N ASN A 20 4.02 -4.24 4.95
CA ASN A 20 4.44 -3.05 4.23
C ASN A 20 4.19 -3.17 2.74
N LYS A 21 4.49 -4.32 2.18
CA LYS A 21 4.24 -4.57 0.77
C LYS A 21 2.76 -4.47 0.44
N LYS A 22 1.94 -5.08 1.27
CA LYS A 22 0.50 -5.05 1.08
C LYS A 22 -0.05 -3.64 1.14
N LEU A 23 0.39 -2.87 2.14
CA LEU A 23 -0.05 -1.49 2.29
C LEU A 23 0.40 -0.62 1.12
N LYS A 24 1.60 -0.86 0.63
CA LYS A 24 2.11 -0.13 -0.52
C LYS A 24 1.30 -0.42 -1.76
N ASP A 25 0.93 -1.68 -1.97
CA ASP A 25 0.12 -2.06 -3.11
C ASP A 25 -1.27 -1.45 -3.02
N GLU A 26 -1.87 -1.48 -1.84
CA GLU A 26 -3.19 -0.89 -1.64
C GLU A 26 -3.16 0.62 -1.87
N LEU A 27 -2.11 1.27 -1.41
CA LEU A 27 -1.97 2.70 -1.61
C LEU A 27 -1.81 3.04 -3.08
N SER A 28 -1.04 2.24 -3.81
CA SER A 28 -0.84 2.44 -5.24
C SER A 28 -2.16 2.29 -6.00
N GLU A 29 -2.95 1.28 -5.65
CA GLU A 29 -4.25 1.08 -6.28
C GLU A 29 -5.22 2.21 -5.99
N THR A 30 -5.23 2.68 -4.74
CA THR A 30 -6.09 3.79 -4.35
C THR A 30 -5.71 5.06 -5.08
N LYS A 31 -4.42 5.32 -5.21
CA LYS A 31 -3.94 6.49 -5.92
C LYS A 31 -4.36 6.44 -7.38
N LYS A 32 -4.24 5.29 -8.00
CA LYS A 32 -4.63 5.11 -9.39
C LYS A 32 -6.13 5.35 -9.56
N TYR A 33 -6.91 4.83 -8.66
CA TYR A 33 -8.35 5.01 -8.69
C TYR A 33 -8.72 6.49 -8.56
N LEU A 34 -8.07 7.20 -7.64
CA LEU A 34 -8.31 8.63 -7.47
C LEU A 34 -7.94 9.41 -8.72
N GLU A 35 -6.85 9.07 -9.37
CA GLU A 35 -6.45 9.74 -10.59
C GLU A 35 -7.48 9.54 -11.69
N GLU A 36 -8.05 8.36 -11.80
CA GLU A 36 -9.11 8.10 -12.78
C GLU A 36 -10.35 8.93 -12.50
N ILE A 37 -10.74 9.03 -11.23
CA ILE A 37 -11.90 9.83 -10.85
C ILE A 37 -11.66 11.31 -11.15
N LEU A 38 -10.47 11.80 -10.83
CA LEU A 38 -10.14 13.19 -11.07
C LEU A 38 -10.14 13.51 -12.57
N THR A 39 -9.63 12.58 -13.38
CA THR A 39 -9.63 12.77 -14.83
C THR A 39 -11.04 12.83 -15.37
N LYS A 40 -11.91 11.95 -14.91
CA LYS A 40 -13.31 11.97 -15.33
C LYS A 40 -14.01 13.25 -14.93
N PHE A 41 -13.73 13.70 -13.72
CA PHE A 41 -14.32 14.93 -13.22
C PHE A 41 -13.87 16.12 -14.06
N LYS A 42 -12.60 16.19 -14.40
CA LYS A 42 -12.09 17.25 -15.26
C LYS A 42 -12.73 17.24 -16.63
N ASN A 43 -12.90 16.06 -17.21
CA ASN A 43 -13.51 15.95 -18.53
C ASN A 43 -14.95 16.44 -18.53
N VAL A 44 -15.71 16.08 -17.51
CA VAL A 44 -17.08 16.55 -17.40
C VAL A 44 -17.11 18.07 -17.26
N LYS A 45 -16.22 18.61 -16.44
CA LYS A 45 -16.15 20.04 -16.22
C LYS A 45 -15.77 20.79 -17.51
N ASN A 46 -14.87 20.20 -18.29
CA ASN A 46 -14.43 20.83 -19.54
C ASN A 46 -15.49 20.79 -20.63
N GLU A 47 -16.37 19.82 -20.61
CA GLU A 47 -17.47 19.74 -21.57
C GLU A 47 -18.53 20.77 -21.34
N ASN A 48 -18.62 21.26 -20.13
CA ASN A 48 -19.55 22.31 -19.77
C ASN A 48 -18.96 23.71 -19.97
#